data_b6fa93879bcc7e565949fa95ddfac036
#
_entry.id   b6fa93879bcc7e565949fa95ddfac036
#
_cell.length_a   1.000
_cell.length_b   1.000
_cell.length_c   1.000
_cell.angle_alpha   90.00
_cell.angle_beta   90.00
_cell.angle_gamma   90.00
#
_symmetry.space_group_name_H-M   'P 1'
#
loop_
_entity.id
_entity.type
_entity.pdbx_description
1 polymer ?
#
loop_
_entity_poly.entity_id
_entity_poly.type
_entity_poly.pdbx_seq_one_letter_code
_entity_poly.pdbx_strand_id
1 'polypeptide(L)'
;MLALVRHPVAVATATAAVLHLLWLALLANGGGDLAAQDAWAAFASAHPSSAYDLAWYGGMSPASYSAISPYVMAVLGVRTTMVLVGTVSAGLLALLVVRSNRLEHPLPVALYGAVALTGNAVSGRTTFGLGLMFGLASLAAIFAWPQASRSTGAWHRMPQTVVAGLLAALATASSPVAGLFVGFVAVAMWLSGRRSAAYTLALPPLVLVLVLSWLFPFSGVEPMETRSLIRTCLCAVLVAVLAPREWRMIRIGSVLYIAAVLLAWLVPSPIGSNIDRLGLLFGGVVLVAIACRKPRHVPSVLAAGRLGVWRAAATLAVGITILSIWQVSVAADDPLRSTPTASWTVRLHPLVHQLETRGAELGRVEVVPTLSHREASALVPYVNLARGWNRQADVVRNPIFYNHTLTPATYHAWLDRWAVRYVVLPAGPLDFAATDEAALVRTKPPYLREVWADSDWRLYAVADPTPLAAPSAETIQFDASEAVLRVASPGRVLVRIPYSPWLSLIDGHGNAVEAPESETTGVPPVNVNGCLSHQEQASGSGQPADEWTVLNAPKPGIYRIAAPYKLPRGTACPANMTD
;
A
#
# COMPACT_ATOMS: atom_id res chain seq x y z
N MET A 1 17.38 -18.17 34.42
CA MET A 1 16.04 -17.68 34.07
C MET A 1 15.85 -16.19 34.40
N LEU A 2 16.06 -15.71 35.63
CA LEU A 2 15.89 -14.29 36.03
C LEU A 2 16.71 -13.26 35.21
N ALA A 3 17.95 -13.61 34.80
CA ALA A 3 18.78 -12.73 33.97
C ALA A 3 18.24 -12.55 32.54
N LEU A 4 17.57 -13.55 31.98
CA LEU A 4 16.95 -13.49 30.64
C LEU A 4 15.71 -12.60 30.63
N VAL A 5 14.91 -12.65 31.71
CA VAL A 5 13.68 -11.86 31.88
C VAL A 5 13.99 -10.36 32.06
N ARG A 6 15.20 -9.99 32.50
CA ARG A 6 15.64 -8.61 32.65
C ARG A 6 16.40 -8.05 31.44
N HIS A 7 16.61 -8.87 30.41
CA HIS A 7 17.34 -8.43 29.23
C HIS A 7 16.47 -7.46 28.39
N PRO A 8 16.98 -6.29 27.99
CA PRO A 8 16.19 -5.27 27.29
C PRO A 8 15.44 -5.78 26.05
N VAL A 9 16.01 -6.74 25.32
CA VAL A 9 15.37 -7.36 24.16
C VAL A 9 14.11 -8.13 24.59
N ALA A 10 14.23 -8.99 25.63
CA ALA A 10 13.09 -9.78 26.11
C ALA A 10 11.97 -8.89 26.66
N VAL A 11 12.33 -7.85 27.44
CA VAL A 11 11.36 -6.91 28.00
C VAL A 11 10.64 -6.14 26.89
N ALA A 12 11.36 -5.59 25.92
CA ALA A 12 10.75 -4.83 24.81
C ALA A 12 9.87 -5.73 23.94
N THR A 13 10.30 -6.96 23.63
CA THR A 13 9.51 -7.93 22.88
C THR A 13 8.22 -8.29 23.60
N ALA A 14 8.31 -8.58 24.91
CA ALA A 14 7.13 -8.90 25.74
C ALA A 14 6.17 -7.71 25.83
N THR A 15 6.69 -6.49 26.04
CA THR A 15 5.89 -5.26 26.05
C THR A 15 5.18 -5.08 24.71
N ALA A 16 5.88 -5.23 23.59
CA ALA A 16 5.27 -5.13 22.26
C ALA A 16 4.20 -6.20 22.06
N ALA A 17 4.45 -7.45 22.46
CA ALA A 17 3.46 -8.51 22.35
C ALA A 17 2.17 -8.15 23.12
N VAL A 18 2.29 -7.69 24.37
CA VAL A 18 1.13 -7.26 25.17
C VAL A 18 0.38 -6.10 24.50
N LEU A 19 1.10 -5.07 24.04
CA LEU A 19 0.49 -3.90 23.40
C LEU A 19 -0.21 -4.28 22.07
N HIS A 20 0.37 -5.16 21.26
CA HIS A 20 -0.25 -5.62 20.02
C HIS A 20 -1.45 -6.55 20.28
N LEU A 21 -1.44 -7.34 21.34
CA LEU A 21 -2.61 -8.13 21.76
C LEU A 21 -3.73 -7.22 22.29
N LEU A 22 -3.40 -6.17 23.02
CA LEU A 22 -4.38 -5.14 23.42
C LEU A 22 -4.96 -4.43 22.20
N TRP A 23 -4.12 -4.05 21.24
CA TRP A 23 -4.58 -3.53 19.96
C TRP A 23 -5.54 -4.49 19.26
N LEU A 24 -5.18 -5.76 19.16
CA LEU A 24 -6.01 -6.79 18.55
C LEU A 24 -7.40 -6.89 19.21
N ALA A 25 -7.41 -6.86 20.54
CA ALA A 25 -8.65 -7.02 21.32
C ALA A 25 -9.56 -5.78 21.32
N LEU A 26 -8.99 -4.57 21.20
CA LEU A 26 -9.72 -3.32 21.45
C LEU A 26 -9.85 -2.41 20.23
N LEU A 27 -8.90 -2.43 19.28
CA LEU A 27 -8.77 -1.41 18.25
C LEU A 27 -8.73 -1.97 16.81
N ALA A 28 -8.54 -3.27 16.63
CA ALA A 28 -8.37 -3.89 15.30
C ALA A 28 -9.71 -4.11 14.57
N ASN A 29 -10.45 -3.04 14.35
CA ASN A 29 -11.84 -3.05 13.91
C ASN A 29 -12.08 -3.08 12.38
N GLY A 30 -11.02 -3.11 11.57
CA GLY A 30 -11.10 -3.26 10.11
C GLY A 30 -11.40 -1.98 9.33
N GLY A 31 -11.33 -0.81 9.95
CA GLY A 31 -11.41 0.48 9.24
C GLY A 31 -10.03 1.05 8.90
N GLY A 32 -10.00 2.14 8.13
CA GLY A 32 -8.79 2.79 7.68
C GLY A 32 -7.93 1.88 6.79
N ASP A 33 -6.62 1.89 6.99
CA ASP A 33 -5.69 1.05 6.21
C ASP A 33 -5.99 -0.45 6.33
N LEU A 34 -6.63 -0.92 7.42
CA LEU A 34 -7.04 -2.32 7.57
C LEU A 34 -8.08 -2.75 6.53
N ALA A 35 -8.94 -1.85 6.06
CA ALA A 35 -9.92 -2.18 5.03
C ALA A 35 -9.24 -2.63 3.72
N ALA A 36 -8.21 -1.88 3.28
CA ALA A 36 -7.43 -2.28 2.11
C ALA A 36 -6.68 -3.60 2.32
N GLN A 37 -6.12 -3.80 3.51
CA GLN A 37 -5.39 -5.03 3.86
C GLN A 37 -6.33 -6.26 3.86
N ASP A 38 -7.54 -6.10 4.39
CA ASP A 38 -8.56 -7.16 4.41
C ASP A 38 -8.99 -7.53 2.98
N ALA A 39 -9.23 -6.53 2.11
CA ALA A 39 -9.61 -6.77 0.73
C ALA A 39 -8.49 -7.49 -0.06
N TRP A 40 -7.24 -7.03 0.05
CA TRP A 40 -6.11 -7.68 -0.62
C TRP A 40 -5.85 -9.11 -0.11
N ALA A 41 -6.00 -9.34 1.20
CA ALA A 41 -5.87 -10.68 1.78
C ALA A 41 -7.00 -11.61 1.31
N ALA A 42 -8.23 -11.12 1.25
CA ALA A 42 -9.38 -11.88 0.75
C ALA A 42 -9.21 -12.23 -0.73
N PHE A 43 -8.80 -11.27 -1.58
CA PHE A 43 -8.51 -11.52 -2.98
C PHE A 43 -7.39 -12.56 -3.16
N ALA A 44 -6.26 -12.41 -2.48
CA ALA A 44 -5.15 -13.35 -2.57
C ALA A 44 -5.52 -14.77 -2.07
N SER A 45 -6.45 -14.88 -1.13
CA SER A 45 -6.97 -16.16 -0.63
C SER A 45 -7.91 -16.82 -1.64
N ALA A 46 -8.82 -16.05 -2.25
CA ALA A 46 -9.82 -16.56 -3.18
C ALA A 46 -9.23 -16.82 -4.58
N HIS A 47 -8.30 -15.97 -5.03
CA HIS A 47 -7.75 -15.97 -6.39
C HIS A 47 -6.22 -15.92 -6.38
N PRO A 48 -5.52 -16.90 -5.75
CA PRO A 48 -4.06 -16.86 -5.58
C PRO A 48 -3.27 -16.89 -6.90
N SER A 49 -3.87 -17.37 -7.98
CA SER A 49 -3.29 -17.45 -9.32
C SER A 49 -3.58 -16.24 -10.20
N SER A 50 -4.40 -15.27 -9.75
CA SER A 50 -4.73 -14.08 -10.52
C SER A 50 -3.75 -12.94 -10.26
N ALA A 51 -3.19 -12.38 -11.33
CA ALA A 51 -2.29 -11.23 -11.30
C ALA A 51 -3.04 -9.88 -11.19
N TYR A 52 -4.38 -9.88 -11.36
CA TYR A 52 -5.20 -8.68 -11.40
C TYR A 52 -6.51 -8.91 -10.65
N ASP A 53 -6.86 -7.97 -9.79
CA ASP A 53 -8.16 -7.86 -9.15
C ASP A 53 -9.03 -6.91 -9.97
N LEU A 54 -10.09 -7.42 -10.60
CA LEU A 54 -11.01 -6.63 -11.43
C LEU A 54 -12.08 -5.90 -10.59
N ALA A 55 -12.23 -6.25 -9.31
CA ALA A 55 -13.24 -5.68 -8.43
C ALA A 55 -12.92 -4.26 -7.95
N TRP A 56 -11.68 -3.76 -8.13
CA TRP A 56 -11.28 -2.42 -7.74
C TRP A 56 -10.75 -1.61 -8.93
N TYR A 57 -11.20 -0.34 -9.07
CA TYR A 57 -10.71 0.61 -10.08
C TYR A 57 -10.71 0.05 -11.51
N GLY A 58 -11.61 -0.90 -11.78
CA GLY A 58 -11.70 -1.58 -13.06
C GLY A 58 -10.60 -2.60 -13.35
N GLY A 59 -9.68 -2.76 -12.44
CA GLY A 59 -8.57 -3.71 -12.47
C GLY A 59 -7.30 -3.12 -11.86
N MET A 60 -6.72 -3.86 -10.91
CA MET A 60 -5.50 -3.48 -10.22
C MET A 60 -4.69 -4.70 -9.80
N SER A 61 -3.36 -4.67 -10.01
CA SER A 61 -2.52 -5.77 -9.55
C SER A 61 -2.25 -5.69 -8.04
N PRO A 62 -2.41 -6.77 -7.26
CA PRO A 62 -1.95 -6.83 -5.88
C PRO A 62 -0.47 -6.49 -5.73
N ALA A 63 0.36 -6.89 -6.71
CA ALA A 63 1.80 -6.64 -6.72
C ALA A 63 2.16 -5.14 -6.88
N SER A 64 1.26 -4.30 -7.42
CA SER A 64 1.43 -2.84 -7.46
C SER A 64 1.47 -2.23 -6.06
N TYR A 65 0.79 -2.86 -5.10
CA TYR A 65 0.77 -2.44 -3.69
C TYR A 65 1.84 -3.17 -2.88
N SER A 66 1.90 -4.49 -2.99
CA SER A 66 2.88 -5.37 -2.36
C SER A 66 2.94 -6.72 -3.05
N ALA A 67 4.14 -7.17 -3.37
CA ALA A 67 4.31 -8.46 -4.05
C ALA A 67 4.03 -9.67 -3.15
N ILE A 68 4.21 -9.56 -1.83
CA ILE A 68 4.07 -10.72 -0.92
C ILE A 68 3.09 -10.52 0.24
N SER A 69 2.84 -9.29 0.69
CA SER A 69 2.00 -9.05 1.87
C SER A 69 0.59 -9.59 1.74
N PRO A 70 -0.13 -9.44 0.60
CA PRO A 70 -1.46 -10.01 0.43
C PRO A 70 -1.50 -11.52 0.70
N TYR A 71 -0.52 -12.27 0.19
CA TYR A 71 -0.43 -13.72 0.35
C TYR A 71 -0.07 -14.14 1.79
N VAL A 72 0.84 -13.41 2.44
CA VAL A 72 1.16 -13.64 3.86
C VAL A 72 -0.07 -13.40 4.73
N MET A 73 -0.80 -12.32 4.48
CA MET A 73 -2.03 -11.98 5.20
C MET A 73 -3.19 -12.94 4.88
N ALA A 74 -3.25 -13.48 3.68
CA ALA A 74 -4.24 -14.51 3.31
C ALA A 74 -4.04 -15.80 4.13
N VAL A 75 -2.77 -16.20 4.39
CA VAL A 75 -2.44 -17.42 5.14
C VAL A 75 -2.56 -17.21 6.66
N LEU A 76 -2.03 -16.11 7.18
CA LEU A 76 -1.94 -15.87 8.63
C LEU A 76 -3.10 -15.05 9.20
N GLY A 77 -3.85 -14.38 8.33
CA GLY A 77 -4.78 -13.33 8.71
C GLY A 77 -4.09 -11.98 8.92
N VAL A 78 -4.78 -10.89 8.53
CA VAL A 78 -4.23 -9.52 8.58
C VAL A 78 -3.79 -9.13 9.99
N ARG A 79 -4.67 -9.35 10.99
CA ARG A 79 -4.42 -8.96 12.39
C ARG A 79 -3.33 -9.80 13.05
N THR A 80 -3.35 -11.11 12.82
CA THR A 80 -2.31 -12.03 13.32
C THR A 80 -0.94 -11.66 12.74
N THR A 81 -0.89 -11.36 11.44
CA THR A 81 0.33 -10.88 10.79
C THR A 81 0.85 -9.62 11.50
N MET A 82 -0.01 -8.63 11.79
CA MET A 82 0.41 -7.41 12.47
C MET A 82 0.96 -7.68 13.88
N VAL A 83 0.30 -8.52 14.68
CA VAL A 83 0.79 -8.89 16.02
C VAL A 83 2.18 -9.52 15.95
N LEU A 84 2.37 -10.46 15.03
CA LEU A 84 3.65 -11.15 14.85
C LEU A 84 4.75 -10.18 14.40
N VAL A 85 4.51 -9.43 13.31
CA VAL A 85 5.54 -8.55 12.73
C VAL A 85 5.89 -7.39 13.67
N GLY A 86 4.91 -6.83 14.38
CA GLY A 86 5.15 -5.74 15.33
C GLY A 86 5.95 -6.22 16.54
N THR A 87 5.63 -7.38 17.07
CA THR A 87 6.35 -8.01 18.20
C THR A 87 7.80 -8.34 17.82
N VAL A 88 8.01 -8.99 16.67
CA VAL A 88 9.35 -9.33 16.16
C VAL A 88 10.16 -8.06 15.84
N SER A 89 9.55 -7.05 15.24
CA SER A 89 10.20 -5.76 14.95
C SER A 89 10.71 -5.08 16.21
N ALA A 90 9.95 -5.09 17.29
CA ALA A 90 10.37 -4.54 18.57
C ALA A 90 11.59 -5.28 19.16
N GLY A 91 11.59 -6.61 19.06
CA GLY A 91 12.75 -7.43 19.45
C GLY A 91 13.99 -7.14 18.62
N LEU A 92 13.86 -7.01 17.29
CA LEU A 92 14.95 -6.68 16.38
C LEU A 92 15.50 -5.28 16.63
N LEU A 93 14.62 -4.29 16.84
CA LEU A 93 15.03 -2.93 17.19
C LEU A 93 15.78 -2.91 18.53
N ALA A 94 15.25 -3.58 19.55
CA ALA A 94 15.93 -3.70 20.85
C ALA A 94 17.29 -4.40 20.73
N LEU A 95 17.40 -5.44 19.89
CA LEU A 95 18.66 -6.12 19.59
C LEU A 95 19.69 -5.16 18.97
N LEU A 96 19.28 -4.37 17.96
CA LEU A 96 20.12 -3.36 17.33
C LEU A 96 20.59 -2.30 18.34
N VAL A 97 19.70 -1.83 19.19
CA VAL A 97 19.95 -0.87 20.27
C VAL A 97 21.01 -1.40 21.24
N VAL A 98 20.83 -2.63 21.74
CA VAL A 98 21.77 -3.29 22.67
C VAL A 98 23.12 -3.53 22.00
N ARG A 99 23.13 -4.06 20.77
CA ARG A 99 24.38 -4.38 20.03
C ARG A 99 25.14 -3.16 19.55
N SER A 100 24.51 -1.98 19.54
CA SER A 100 25.21 -0.72 19.21
C SER A 100 26.33 -0.40 20.20
N ASN A 101 26.23 -0.86 21.45
CA ASN A 101 27.15 -0.58 22.56
C ASN A 101 27.39 0.92 22.81
N ARG A 102 26.50 1.80 22.30
CA ARG A 102 26.61 3.25 22.42
C ARG A 102 25.82 3.83 23.59
N LEU A 103 24.94 3.04 24.17
CA LEU A 103 24.00 3.46 25.20
C LEU A 103 24.40 2.96 26.58
N GLU A 104 24.17 3.77 27.60
CA GLU A 104 24.29 3.40 29.01
C GLU A 104 23.04 2.64 29.46
N HIS A 105 21.87 3.17 29.06
CA HIS A 105 20.57 2.59 29.38
C HIS A 105 19.82 2.24 28.09
N PRO A 106 19.96 1.01 27.53
CA PRO A 106 19.28 0.60 26.31
C PRO A 106 17.79 0.33 26.48
N LEU A 107 17.33 0.00 27.71
CA LEU A 107 15.95 -0.40 27.98
C LEU A 107 14.92 0.71 27.67
N PRO A 108 15.08 1.99 28.09
CA PRO A 108 14.12 3.05 27.74
C PRO A 108 13.98 3.24 26.25
N VAL A 109 15.09 3.12 25.49
CA VAL A 109 15.10 3.25 24.02
C VAL A 109 14.33 2.09 23.38
N ALA A 110 14.54 0.87 23.86
CA ALA A 110 13.85 -0.32 23.37
C ALA A 110 12.34 -0.28 23.67
N LEU A 111 11.95 0.19 24.86
CA LEU A 111 10.54 0.35 25.24
C LEU A 111 9.85 1.46 24.43
N TYR A 112 10.51 2.61 24.24
CA TYR A 112 9.98 3.65 23.38
C TYR A 112 9.76 3.14 21.95
N GLY A 113 10.72 2.37 21.41
CA GLY A 113 10.58 1.72 20.13
C GLY A 113 9.41 0.73 20.04
N ALA A 114 9.18 -0.06 21.11
CA ALA A 114 8.03 -0.96 21.19
C ALA A 114 6.68 -0.21 21.13
N VAL A 115 6.57 0.90 21.86
CA VAL A 115 5.38 1.77 21.80
C VAL A 115 5.22 2.41 20.41
N ALA A 116 6.32 2.90 19.83
CA ALA A 116 6.30 3.48 18.49
C ALA A 116 5.79 2.50 17.42
N LEU A 117 6.26 1.26 17.48
CA LEU A 117 5.83 0.19 16.56
C LEU A 117 4.36 -0.22 16.79
N THR A 118 3.87 -0.15 18.02
CA THR A 118 2.44 -0.34 18.31
C THR A 118 1.59 0.77 17.66
N GLY A 119 2.08 2.01 17.60
CA GLY A 119 1.42 3.09 16.86
C GLY A 119 1.22 2.76 15.37
N ASN A 120 2.16 2.03 14.74
CA ASN A 120 1.98 1.54 13.37
C ASN A 120 0.85 0.50 13.26
N ALA A 121 0.69 -0.36 14.28
CA ALA A 121 -0.41 -1.32 14.34
C ALA A 121 -1.77 -0.61 14.53
N VAL A 122 -1.82 0.42 15.36
CA VAL A 122 -3.04 1.22 15.58
C VAL A 122 -3.51 1.88 14.28
N SER A 123 -2.57 2.33 13.42
CA SER A 123 -2.87 2.83 12.07
C SER A 123 -3.17 1.74 11.04
N GLY A 124 -3.24 0.45 11.40
CA GLY A 124 -3.60 -0.64 10.50
C GLY A 124 -2.59 -0.98 9.40
N ARG A 125 -1.35 -0.51 9.47
CA ARG A 125 -0.35 -0.58 8.38
C ARG A 125 0.41 -1.91 8.35
N THR A 126 -0.30 -3.04 8.18
CA THR A 126 0.27 -4.40 8.23
C THR A 126 1.31 -4.65 7.15
N THR A 127 1.03 -4.27 5.91
CA THR A 127 1.96 -4.39 4.77
C THR A 127 3.28 -3.65 5.04
N PHE A 128 3.21 -2.42 5.53
CA PHE A 128 4.40 -1.66 5.93
C PHE A 128 5.10 -2.31 7.14
N GLY A 129 4.34 -2.80 8.13
CA GLY A 129 4.87 -3.51 9.29
C GLY A 129 5.68 -4.75 8.92
N LEU A 130 5.20 -5.55 7.94
CA LEU A 130 5.92 -6.71 7.42
C LEU A 130 7.24 -6.29 6.75
N GLY A 131 7.20 -5.26 5.90
CA GLY A 131 8.39 -4.71 5.27
C GLY A 131 9.39 -4.16 6.28
N LEU A 132 8.91 -3.48 7.31
CA LEU A 132 9.73 -2.95 8.40
C LEU A 132 10.42 -4.06 9.20
N MET A 133 9.72 -5.16 9.50
CA MET A 133 10.29 -6.32 10.17
C MET A 133 11.49 -6.89 9.37
N PHE A 134 11.31 -7.10 8.07
CA PHE A 134 12.40 -7.57 7.22
C PHE A 134 13.53 -6.55 7.09
N GLY A 135 13.22 -5.25 7.03
CA GLY A 135 14.20 -4.18 7.03
C GLY A 135 15.04 -4.18 8.31
N LEU A 136 14.41 -4.25 9.48
CA LEU A 136 15.11 -4.36 10.77
C LEU A 136 15.94 -5.65 10.87
N ALA A 137 15.42 -6.77 10.34
CA ALA A 137 16.14 -8.04 10.30
C ALA A 137 17.38 -7.95 9.39
N SER A 138 17.30 -7.27 8.23
CA SER A 138 18.44 -7.05 7.35
C SER A 138 19.53 -6.22 8.02
N LEU A 139 19.15 -5.19 8.78
CA LEU A 139 20.08 -4.39 9.59
C LEU A 139 20.66 -5.22 10.76
N ALA A 140 19.84 -6.04 11.40
CA ALA A 140 20.33 -6.92 12.46
C ALA A 140 21.35 -7.95 11.92
N ALA A 141 21.15 -8.47 10.72
CA ALA A 141 22.12 -9.32 10.06
C ALA A 141 23.47 -8.59 9.82
N ILE A 142 23.44 -7.29 9.46
CA ILE A 142 24.67 -6.51 9.25
C ILE A 142 25.35 -6.11 10.58
N PHE A 143 24.57 -5.65 11.57
CA PHE A 143 25.12 -5.00 12.77
C PHE A 143 25.17 -5.88 14.02
N ALA A 144 24.30 -6.88 14.13
CA ALA A 144 24.12 -7.71 15.32
C ALA A 144 24.56 -9.17 15.14
N TRP A 145 25.14 -9.55 14.00
CA TRP A 145 25.63 -10.90 13.75
C TRP A 145 26.66 -11.37 14.80
N PRO A 146 26.59 -12.61 15.30
CA PRO A 146 27.50 -13.09 16.33
C PRO A 146 28.97 -12.98 15.94
N GLN A 147 29.82 -12.52 16.89
CA GLN A 147 31.25 -12.28 16.62
C GLN A 147 32.07 -13.55 16.35
N ALA A 148 31.61 -14.70 16.86
CA ALA A 148 32.25 -16.00 16.62
C ALA A 148 32.37 -16.35 15.12
N SER A 149 31.48 -15.80 14.27
CA SER A 149 31.55 -15.96 12.81
C SER A 149 32.31 -14.84 12.08
N ARG A 150 32.96 -13.94 12.80
CA ARG A 150 33.79 -12.86 12.20
C ARG A 150 35.22 -13.33 11.88
N SER A 151 35.40 -14.60 11.49
CA SER A 151 36.68 -15.05 10.96
C SER A 151 37.05 -14.20 9.73
N THR A 152 38.33 -13.97 9.55
CA THR A 152 38.91 -12.93 8.67
C THR A 152 38.78 -13.18 7.17
N GLY A 153 38.17 -14.29 6.72
CA GLY A 153 38.01 -14.65 5.31
C GLY A 153 36.71 -14.14 4.68
N ALA A 154 36.76 -13.73 3.42
CA ALA A 154 35.60 -13.30 2.63
C ALA A 154 34.48 -14.37 2.59
N TRP A 155 34.84 -15.62 2.51
CA TRP A 155 33.93 -16.77 2.47
C TRP A 155 33.09 -16.93 3.75
N HIS A 156 33.63 -16.58 4.93
CA HIS A 156 32.91 -16.66 6.21
C HIS A 156 31.90 -15.54 6.41
N ARG A 157 31.98 -14.44 5.62
CA ARG A 157 31.01 -13.35 5.63
C ARG A 157 29.90 -13.52 4.59
N MET A 158 30.05 -14.46 3.66
CA MET A 158 29.11 -14.71 2.58
C MET A 158 27.68 -15.02 3.07
N PRO A 159 27.48 -15.91 4.07
CA PRO A 159 26.12 -16.19 4.58
C PRO A 159 25.44 -14.95 5.17
N GLN A 160 26.17 -14.15 5.93
CA GLN A 160 25.67 -12.89 6.52
C GLN A 160 25.23 -11.90 5.41
N THR A 161 26.04 -11.75 4.38
CA THR A 161 25.77 -10.83 3.24
C THR A 161 24.54 -11.29 2.46
N VAL A 162 24.46 -12.59 2.17
CA VAL A 162 23.33 -13.17 1.44
C VAL A 162 22.03 -13.00 2.25
N VAL A 163 22.04 -13.36 3.53
CA VAL A 163 20.87 -13.21 4.40
C VAL A 163 20.44 -11.75 4.50
N ALA A 164 21.36 -10.81 4.70
CA ALA A 164 21.03 -9.38 4.77
C ALA A 164 20.44 -8.87 3.47
N GLY A 165 20.99 -9.27 2.31
CA GLY A 165 20.49 -8.89 0.99
C GLY A 165 19.09 -9.46 0.70
N LEU A 166 18.86 -10.73 1.01
CA LEU A 166 17.54 -11.37 0.86
C LEU A 166 16.50 -10.70 1.75
N LEU A 167 16.83 -10.41 3.01
CA LEU A 167 15.93 -9.70 3.93
C LEU A 167 15.64 -8.28 3.45
N ALA A 168 16.60 -7.57 2.86
CA ALA A 168 16.39 -6.26 2.26
C ALA A 168 15.46 -6.33 1.03
N ALA A 169 15.61 -7.36 0.18
CA ALA A 169 14.68 -7.64 -0.91
C ALA A 169 13.27 -7.95 -0.40
N LEU A 170 13.13 -8.80 0.63
CA LEU A 170 11.84 -9.12 1.25
C LEU A 170 11.18 -7.88 1.89
N ALA A 171 11.97 -6.96 2.47
CA ALA A 171 11.45 -5.68 2.96
C ALA A 171 10.79 -4.89 1.83
N THR A 172 11.42 -4.83 0.67
CA THR A 172 10.90 -4.15 -0.52
C THR A 172 9.70 -4.88 -1.13
N ALA A 173 9.76 -6.21 -1.23
CA ALA A 173 8.66 -7.03 -1.73
C ALA A 173 7.39 -6.90 -0.86
N SER A 174 7.58 -6.74 0.46
CA SER A 174 6.48 -6.50 1.40
C SER A 174 5.96 -5.06 1.30
N SER A 175 6.87 -4.08 1.24
CA SER A 175 6.53 -2.66 1.17
C SER A 175 7.63 -1.85 0.48
N PRO A 176 7.36 -1.24 -0.68
CA PRO A 176 8.32 -0.36 -1.34
C PRO A 176 8.80 0.80 -0.43
N VAL A 177 7.93 1.30 0.45
CA VAL A 177 8.28 2.36 1.43
C VAL A 177 9.29 1.84 2.47
N ALA A 178 9.16 0.61 2.95
CA ALA A 178 10.13 0.01 3.85
C ALA A 178 11.47 -0.24 3.13
N GLY A 179 11.42 -0.67 1.86
CA GLY A 179 12.59 -0.79 0.99
C GLY A 179 13.33 0.54 0.80
N LEU A 180 12.60 1.64 0.59
CA LEU A 180 13.15 2.99 0.51
C LEU A 180 13.90 3.37 1.79
N PHE A 181 13.37 3.03 2.96
CA PHE A 181 14.04 3.32 4.25
C PHE A 181 15.31 2.51 4.44
N VAL A 182 15.33 1.24 4.00
CA VAL A 182 16.58 0.45 3.92
C VAL A 182 17.58 1.12 2.96
N GLY A 183 17.10 1.67 1.85
CA GLY A 183 17.90 2.45 0.89
C GLY A 183 18.53 3.69 1.52
N PHE A 184 17.84 4.46 2.36
CA PHE A 184 18.44 5.59 3.09
C PHE A 184 19.58 5.13 3.99
N VAL A 185 19.40 4.01 4.70
CA VAL A 185 20.47 3.44 5.53
C VAL A 185 21.65 3.02 4.65
N ALA A 186 21.40 2.39 3.51
CA ALA A 186 22.44 1.96 2.57
C ALA A 186 23.25 3.15 2.04
N VAL A 187 22.61 4.25 1.62
CA VAL A 187 23.28 5.46 1.17
C VAL A 187 24.08 6.10 2.31
N ALA A 188 23.53 6.19 3.53
CA ALA A 188 24.23 6.70 4.69
C ALA A 188 25.49 5.86 5.04
N MET A 189 25.40 4.53 4.89
CA MET A 189 26.53 3.62 5.05
C MET A 189 27.60 3.84 3.97
N TRP A 190 27.18 4.01 2.72
CA TRP A 190 28.09 4.27 1.60
C TRP A 190 28.88 5.56 1.81
N LEU A 191 28.20 6.65 2.16
CA LEU A 191 28.80 7.95 2.49
C LEU A 191 29.70 7.89 3.76
N SER A 192 29.45 6.90 4.62
CA SER A 192 30.27 6.65 5.81
C SER A 192 31.42 5.67 5.56
N GLY A 193 31.69 5.28 4.30
CA GLY A 193 32.79 4.40 3.89
C GLY A 193 32.52 2.90 4.02
N ARG A 194 31.31 2.47 4.41
CA ARG A 194 30.92 1.05 4.54
C ARG A 194 30.31 0.50 3.24
N ARG A 195 31.06 0.58 2.15
CA ARG A 195 30.57 0.34 0.79
C ARG A 195 30.02 -1.07 0.56
N SER A 196 30.70 -2.11 1.03
CA SER A 196 30.24 -3.51 0.84
C SER A 196 28.85 -3.74 1.45
N ALA A 197 28.66 -3.36 2.72
CA ALA A 197 27.36 -3.49 3.38
C ALA A 197 26.27 -2.60 2.74
N ALA A 198 26.67 -1.42 2.22
CA ALA A 198 25.75 -0.54 1.48
C ALA A 198 25.24 -1.21 0.20
N TYR A 199 26.09 -1.82 -0.60
CA TYR A 199 25.68 -2.55 -1.81
C TYR A 199 24.81 -3.77 -1.47
N THR A 200 25.11 -4.48 -0.39
CA THR A 200 24.28 -5.60 0.10
C THR A 200 22.86 -5.18 0.38
N LEU A 201 22.65 -3.99 0.97
CA LEU A 201 21.33 -3.49 1.33
C LEU A 201 20.64 -2.75 0.17
N ALA A 202 21.37 -2.24 -0.82
CA ALA A 202 20.81 -1.42 -1.89
C ALA A 202 20.47 -2.22 -3.16
N LEU A 203 21.37 -3.12 -3.61
CA LEU A 203 21.21 -3.77 -4.92
C LEU A 203 20.02 -4.71 -5.01
N PRO A 204 19.75 -5.63 -4.05
CA PRO A 204 18.59 -6.51 -4.14
C PRO A 204 17.26 -5.76 -4.14
N PRO A 205 17.01 -4.76 -3.26
CA PRO A 205 15.85 -3.89 -3.35
C PRO A 205 15.70 -3.17 -4.69
N LEU A 206 16.79 -2.59 -5.21
CA LEU A 206 16.77 -1.85 -6.48
C LEU A 206 16.37 -2.76 -7.64
N VAL A 207 16.99 -3.94 -7.76
CA VAL A 207 16.65 -4.92 -8.80
C VAL A 207 15.19 -5.31 -8.69
N LEU A 208 14.70 -5.57 -7.47
CA LEU A 208 13.31 -5.95 -7.25
C LEU A 208 12.33 -4.84 -7.65
N VAL A 209 12.61 -3.58 -7.28
CA VAL A 209 11.77 -2.44 -7.71
C VAL A 209 11.72 -2.34 -9.23
N LEU A 210 12.87 -2.45 -9.92
CA LEU A 210 12.91 -2.38 -11.38
C LEU A 210 12.10 -3.51 -12.03
N VAL A 211 12.24 -4.74 -11.53
CA VAL A 211 11.49 -5.90 -12.04
C VAL A 211 9.98 -5.73 -11.79
N LEU A 212 9.59 -5.35 -10.57
CA LEU A 212 8.17 -5.16 -10.24
C LEU A 212 7.54 -4.00 -11.01
N SER A 213 8.27 -2.89 -11.20
CA SER A 213 7.77 -1.75 -11.98
C SER A 213 7.60 -2.10 -13.47
N TRP A 214 8.43 -3.01 -13.99
CA TRP A 214 8.30 -3.50 -15.37
C TRP A 214 7.16 -4.53 -15.52
N LEU A 215 6.99 -5.41 -14.53
CA LEU A 215 5.95 -6.44 -14.56
C LEU A 215 4.56 -5.87 -14.22
N PHE A 216 4.48 -4.96 -13.26
CA PHE A 216 3.25 -4.40 -12.69
C PHE A 216 3.36 -2.89 -12.60
N PRO A 217 3.31 -2.18 -13.74
CA PRO A 217 3.38 -0.72 -13.73
C PRO A 217 2.25 -0.11 -12.90
N PHE A 218 2.59 0.89 -12.08
CA PHE A 218 1.66 1.59 -11.22
C PHE A 218 1.87 3.10 -11.31
N SER A 219 0.83 3.82 -11.67
CA SER A 219 0.82 5.27 -11.89
C SER A 219 0.12 6.05 -10.76
N GLY A 220 0.19 5.58 -9.54
CA GLY A 220 -0.43 6.26 -8.40
C GLY A 220 0.33 7.48 -7.91
N VAL A 221 -0.38 8.44 -7.30
CA VAL A 221 0.19 9.63 -6.66
C VAL A 221 -0.36 9.76 -5.24
N GLU A 222 0.55 9.80 -4.26
CA GLU A 222 0.22 10.09 -2.87
C GLU A 222 0.48 11.58 -2.61
N PRO A 223 -0.55 12.38 -2.33
CA PRO A 223 -0.36 13.79 -1.99
C PRO A 223 0.43 13.97 -0.69
N MET A 224 1.25 15.01 -0.62
CA MET A 224 1.94 15.40 0.60
C MET A 224 1.55 16.82 0.99
N GLU A 225 0.85 16.97 2.10
CA GLU A 225 0.47 18.27 2.62
C GLU A 225 1.67 19.05 3.14
N THR A 226 1.64 20.39 3.02
CA THR A 226 2.69 21.27 3.56
C THR A 226 2.91 21.10 5.07
N ARG A 227 1.85 20.80 5.83
CA ARG A 227 1.97 20.50 7.26
C ARG A 227 2.82 19.26 7.53
N SER A 228 2.65 18.22 6.72
CA SER A 228 3.43 16.98 6.76
C SER A 228 4.89 17.26 6.45
N LEU A 229 5.17 17.99 5.37
CA LEU A 229 6.50 18.47 5.01
C LEU A 229 7.20 19.17 6.20
N ILE A 230 6.53 20.17 6.79
CA ILE A 230 7.11 20.95 7.88
C ILE A 230 7.43 20.07 9.09
N ARG A 231 6.48 19.25 9.54
CA ARG A 231 6.65 18.38 10.73
C ARG A 231 7.82 17.41 10.53
N THR A 232 7.89 16.80 9.36
CA THR A 232 8.89 15.78 9.03
C THR A 232 10.27 16.39 8.86
N CYS A 233 10.39 17.54 8.21
CA CYS A 233 11.64 18.29 8.12
C CYS A 233 12.11 18.76 9.50
N LEU A 234 11.22 19.28 10.35
CA LEU A 234 11.58 19.69 11.71
C LEU A 234 12.09 18.51 12.55
N CYS A 235 11.45 17.34 12.46
CA CYS A 235 11.91 16.11 13.09
C CYS A 235 13.33 15.75 12.63
N ALA A 236 13.57 15.74 11.32
CA ALA A 236 14.87 15.38 10.76
C ALA A 236 15.96 16.39 11.13
N VAL A 237 15.67 17.70 11.10
CA VAL A 237 16.57 18.77 11.55
C VAL A 237 16.91 18.61 13.03
N LEU A 238 15.91 18.37 13.88
CA LEU A 238 16.11 18.16 15.31
C LEU A 238 17.06 16.98 15.57
N VAL A 239 16.84 15.86 14.89
CA VAL A 239 17.74 14.69 14.97
C VAL A 239 19.14 15.03 14.45
N ALA A 240 19.28 15.71 13.31
CA ALA A 240 20.57 16.07 12.74
C ALA A 240 21.40 16.99 13.67
N VAL A 241 20.74 17.93 14.34
CA VAL A 241 21.38 18.90 15.24
C VAL A 241 21.77 18.25 16.57
N LEU A 242 20.86 17.48 17.18
CA LEU A 242 21.06 16.88 18.50
C LEU A 242 21.90 15.60 18.47
N ALA A 243 21.99 14.90 17.33
CA ALA A 243 22.79 13.69 17.22
C ALA A 243 24.28 13.99 17.44
N PRO A 244 24.97 13.21 18.31
CA PRO A 244 26.41 13.36 18.53
C PRO A 244 27.22 13.29 17.23
N ARG A 245 28.33 14.03 17.15
CA ARG A 245 29.20 14.05 15.96
C ARG A 245 29.73 12.66 15.60
N GLU A 246 29.91 11.78 16.58
CA GLU A 246 30.32 10.38 16.40
C GLU A 246 29.24 9.50 15.78
N TRP A 247 27.98 9.92 15.80
CA TRP A 247 26.86 9.22 15.17
C TRP A 247 26.69 9.69 13.71
N ARG A 248 27.81 9.68 12.98
CA ARG A 248 27.91 10.20 11.62
C ARG A 248 26.83 9.65 10.69
N MET A 249 26.52 8.34 10.78
CA MET A 249 25.48 7.72 9.95
C MET A 249 24.10 8.30 10.23
N ILE A 250 23.76 8.55 11.48
CA ILE A 250 22.47 9.18 11.86
C ILE A 250 22.37 10.59 11.28
N ARG A 251 23.43 11.39 11.41
CA ARG A 251 23.44 12.78 10.89
C ARG A 251 23.35 12.81 9.37
N ILE A 252 24.11 11.97 8.67
CA ILE A 252 24.02 11.84 7.20
C ILE A 252 22.60 11.37 6.82
N GLY A 253 22.08 10.34 7.49
CA GLY A 253 20.73 9.84 7.25
C GLY A 253 19.65 10.91 7.43
N SER A 254 19.78 11.77 8.45
CA SER A 254 18.83 12.87 8.66
C SER A 254 18.87 13.91 7.53
N VAL A 255 20.07 14.24 7.03
CA VAL A 255 20.22 15.17 5.90
C VAL A 255 19.64 14.56 4.61
N LEU A 256 19.94 13.29 4.34
CA LEU A 256 19.36 12.57 3.21
C LEU A 256 17.83 12.50 3.31
N TYR A 257 17.31 12.30 4.53
CA TYR A 257 15.88 12.26 4.77
C TYR A 257 15.22 13.61 4.50
N ILE A 258 15.83 14.75 4.92
CA ILE A 258 15.33 16.09 4.57
C ILE A 258 15.26 16.26 3.06
N ALA A 259 16.33 15.90 2.34
CA ALA A 259 16.36 16.01 0.89
C ALA A 259 15.27 15.16 0.22
N ALA A 260 15.05 13.93 0.72
CA ALA A 260 14.01 13.03 0.20
C ALA A 260 12.59 13.51 0.51
N VAL A 261 12.36 14.11 1.68
CA VAL A 261 11.07 14.72 2.06
C VAL A 261 10.75 15.91 1.15
N LEU A 262 11.73 16.78 0.90
CA LEU A 262 11.58 17.89 -0.05
C LEU A 262 11.29 17.39 -1.47
N LEU A 263 12.00 16.35 -1.91
CA LEU A 263 11.77 15.75 -3.22
C LEU A 263 10.37 15.13 -3.33
N ALA A 264 9.90 14.42 -2.30
CA ALA A 264 8.57 13.83 -2.27
C ALA A 264 7.44 14.87 -2.28
N TRP A 265 7.69 16.06 -1.74
CA TRP A 265 6.75 17.18 -1.80
C TRP A 265 6.76 17.89 -3.16
N LEU A 266 7.94 18.04 -3.79
CA LEU A 266 8.09 18.75 -5.07
C LEU A 266 7.69 17.90 -6.28
N VAL A 267 7.87 16.56 -6.19
CA VAL A 267 7.65 15.65 -7.31
C VAL A 267 6.50 14.71 -6.97
N PRO A 268 5.36 14.80 -7.69
CA PRO A 268 4.26 13.87 -7.53
C PRO A 268 4.74 12.42 -7.70
N SER A 269 4.49 11.57 -6.72
CA SER A 269 4.95 10.18 -6.70
C SER A 269 4.08 9.32 -5.79
N PRO A 270 4.12 7.99 -5.91
CA PRO A 270 3.42 7.10 -4.98
C PRO A 270 3.95 7.13 -3.54
N ILE A 271 5.10 7.79 -3.30
CA ILE A 271 5.71 7.89 -1.98
C ILE A 271 4.99 8.93 -1.13
N GLY A 272 4.94 10.19 -1.57
CA GLY A 272 4.26 11.30 -0.93
C GLY A 272 4.36 11.32 0.59
N SER A 273 3.24 11.46 1.27
CA SER A 273 3.14 11.48 2.74
C SER A 273 3.62 10.20 3.43
N ASN A 274 3.74 9.07 2.72
CA ASN A 274 4.24 7.82 3.28
C ASN A 274 5.70 7.93 3.79
N ILE A 275 6.46 8.91 3.31
CA ILE A 275 7.84 9.16 3.77
C ILE A 275 7.88 9.58 5.24
N ASP A 276 6.81 10.17 5.79
CA ASP A 276 6.70 10.62 7.18
C ASP A 276 6.89 9.48 8.18
N ARG A 277 6.56 8.23 7.78
CA ARG A 277 6.63 7.05 8.63
C ARG A 277 8.01 6.82 9.24
N LEU A 278 9.09 7.21 8.55
CA LEU A 278 10.44 7.09 9.08
C LEU A 278 10.66 8.01 10.29
N GLY A 279 10.32 9.29 10.16
CA GLY A 279 10.42 10.28 11.24
C GLY A 279 9.48 9.94 12.40
N LEU A 280 8.24 9.57 12.08
CA LEU A 280 7.21 9.21 13.04
C LEU A 280 7.63 8.03 13.94
N LEU A 281 8.18 6.96 13.35
CA LEU A 281 8.55 5.76 14.11
C LEU A 281 9.92 5.88 14.79
N PHE A 282 10.90 6.50 14.16
CA PHE A 282 12.29 6.44 14.62
C PHE A 282 12.84 7.77 15.13
N GLY A 283 12.23 8.91 14.83
CA GLY A 283 12.69 10.20 15.32
C GLY A 283 12.76 10.25 16.84
N GLY A 284 11.68 9.88 17.52
CA GLY A 284 11.63 9.80 18.99
C GLY A 284 12.60 8.75 19.56
N VAL A 285 12.70 7.57 18.92
CA VAL A 285 13.66 6.52 19.33
C VAL A 285 15.09 7.04 19.33
N VAL A 286 15.49 7.81 18.29
CA VAL A 286 16.83 8.39 18.20
C VAL A 286 17.03 9.46 19.28
N LEU A 287 16.04 10.32 19.56
CA LEU A 287 16.16 11.32 20.62
C LEU A 287 16.27 10.68 22.02
N VAL A 288 15.50 9.63 22.30
CA VAL A 288 15.65 8.87 23.55
C VAL A 288 17.01 8.18 23.61
N ALA A 289 17.53 7.68 22.49
CA ALA A 289 18.87 7.10 22.42
C ALA A 289 19.97 8.15 22.70
N ILE A 290 19.78 9.40 22.25
CA ILE A 290 20.69 10.51 22.57
C ILE A 290 20.66 10.80 24.07
N ALA A 291 19.49 10.77 24.73
CA ALA A 291 19.37 10.95 26.17
C ALA A 291 20.06 9.84 26.97
N CYS A 292 19.99 8.60 26.49
CA CYS A 292 20.55 7.41 27.14
C CYS A 292 21.97 7.05 26.71
N ARG A 293 22.70 7.95 26.03
CA ARG A 293 24.07 7.70 25.52
C ARG A 293 25.09 7.55 26.65
N LYS A 294 26.11 6.72 26.43
CA LYS A 294 27.26 6.64 27.32
C LYS A 294 28.01 7.97 27.33
N PRO A 295 28.30 8.56 28.52
CA PRO A 295 29.16 9.72 28.59
C PRO A 295 30.57 9.31 28.13
N ARG A 296 31.01 9.85 27.00
CA ARG A 296 32.43 9.80 26.62
C ARG A 296 33.11 11.00 27.22
N HIS A 297 34.34 10.87 27.68
CA HIS A 297 35.16 11.98 28.18
C HIS A 297 35.12 13.12 27.16
N VAL A 298 34.31 14.12 27.42
CA VAL A 298 34.25 15.34 26.62
C VAL A 298 34.84 16.45 27.48
N PRO A 299 36.05 16.93 27.15
CA PRO A 299 36.58 18.13 27.76
C PRO A 299 35.67 19.35 27.57
N SER A 300 34.79 19.32 26.56
CA SER A 300 33.87 20.41 26.19
C SER A 300 32.62 20.56 27.09
N VAL A 301 32.25 19.56 27.90
CA VAL A 301 31.11 19.70 28.82
C VAL A 301 31.43 20.66 29.98
N LEU A 302 32.70 20.74 30.36
CA LEU A 302 33.20 21.74 31.34
C LEU A 302 33.22 23.17 30.75
N ALA A 303 33.36 23.30 29.41
CA ALA A 303 33.35 24.61 28.73
C ALA A 303 31.94 25.21 28.54
N ALA A 304 30.87 24.36 28.50
CA ALA A 304 29.51 24.83 28.26
C ALA A 304 28.80 25.38 29.50
N GLY A 305 29.37 25.19 30.68
CA GLY A 305 28.78 25.58 31.95
C GLY A 305 27.46 24.85 32.27
N ARG A 306 26.97 24.93 33.51
CA ARG A 306 25.71 24.33 33.96
C ARG A 306 24.52 24.73 33.08
N LEU A 307 24.46 25.99 32.66
CA LEU A 307 23.37 26.55 31.85
C LEU A 307 23.30 25.89 30.45
N GLY A 308 24.42 25.58 29.82
CA GLY A 308 24.49 24.91 28.51
C GLY A 308 23.99 23.45 28.57
N VAL A 309 24.32 22.74 29.65
CA VAL A 309 23.85 21.37 29.89
C VAL A 309 22.34 21.36 30.08
N TRP A 310 21.80 22.27 30.90
CA TRP A 310 20.35 22.41 31.12
C TRP A 310 19.58 22.75 29.85
N ARG A 311 20.09 23.66 29.03
CA ARG A 311 19.49 24.01 27.73
C ARG A 311 19.44 22.80 26.79
N ALA A 312 20.51 22.05 26.67
CA ALA A 312 20.55 20.86 25.82
C ALA A 312 19.58 19.78 26.31
N ALA A 313 19.50 19.54 27.63
CA ALA A 313 18.55 18.59 28.22
C ALA A 313 17.09 19.04 28.02
N ALA A 314 16.80 20.33 28.19
CA ALA A 314 15.46 20.88 27.96
C ALA A 314 15.05 20.77 26.49
N THR A 315 15.94 21.12 25.54
CA THR A 315 15.68 20.97 24.10
C THR A 315 15.37 19.50 23.74
N LEU A 316 16.14 18.58 24.30
CA LEU A 316 15.95 17.14 24.06
C LEU A 316 14.60 16.65 24.64
N ALA A 317 14.28 17.06 25.87
CA ALA A 317 13.00 16.72 26.50
C ALA A 317 11.79 17.27 25.71
N VAL A 318 11.86 18.54 25.30
CA VAL A 318 10.83 19.17 24.46
C VAL A 318 10.71 18.43 23.13
N GLY A 319 11.83 18.09 22.48
CA GLY A 319 11.83 17.34 21.22
C GLY A 319 11.18 15.96 21.34
N ILE A 320 11.51 15.20 22.39
CA ILE A 320 10.88 13.89 22.68
C ILE A 320 9.37 14.07 22.89
N THR A 321 8.98 15.07 23.66
CA THR A 321 7.54 15.33 23.92
C THR A 321 6.80 15.67 22.64
N ILE A 322 7.32 16.55 21.81
CA ILE A 322 6.68 16.94 20.54
C ILE A 322 6.54 15.72 19.61
N LEU A 323 7.59 14.91 19.46
CA LEU A 323 7.54 13.72 18.61
C LEU A 323 6.60 12.65 19.17
N SER A 324 6.52 12.51 20.50
CA SER A 324 5.56 11.61 21.15
C SER A 324 4.11 12.08 20.93
N ILE A 325 3.84 13.37 21.06
CA ILE A 325 2.51 13.94 20.76
C ILE A 325 2.15 13.72 19.29
N TRP A 326 3.08 13.99 18.37
CA TRP A 326 2.84 13.72 16.95
C TRP A 326 2.51 12.25 16.70
N GLN A 327 3.29 11.33 17.26
CA GLN A 327 3.07 9.89 17.11
C GLN A 327 1.70 9.46 17.66
N VAL A 328 1.35 9.90 18.87
CA VAL A 328 0.07 9.60 19.50
C VAL A 328 -1.09 10.21 18.70
N SER A 329 -0.96 11.45 18.21
CA SER A 329 -2.00 12.10 17.42
C SER A 329 -2.31 11.36 16.14
N VAL A 330 -1.27 10.91 15.40
CA VAL A 330 -1.46 10.11 14.17
C VAL A 330 -2.07 8.75 14.50
N ALA A 331 -1.56 8.07 15.54
CA ALA A 331 -2.09 6.76 15.93
C ALA A 331 -3.52 6.81 16.48
N ALA A 332 -3.93 7.91 17.12
CA ALA A 332 -5.28 8.08 17.66
C ALA A 332 -6.31 8.47 16.59
N ASP A 333 -5.88 9.16 15.53
CA ASP A 333 -6.76 9.67 14.49
C ASP A 333 -7.49 8.51 13.76
N ASP A 334 -6.78 7.44 13.41
CA ASP A 334 -7.34 6.29 12.71
C ASP A 334 -8.46 5.57 13.50
N PRO A 335 -8.28 5.16 14.77
CA PRO A 335 -9.37 4.58 15.57
C PRO A 335 -10.55 5.54 15.79
N LEU A 336 -10.28 6.84 15.98
CA LEU A 336 -11.35 7.83 16.16
C LEU A 336 -12.21 7.99 14.90
N ARG A 337 -11.62 7.86 13.73
CA ARG A 337 -12.34 7.90 12.45
C ARG A 337 -13.03 6.59 12.12
N SER A 338 -12.45 5.46 12.49
CA SER A 338 -12.98 4.14 12.15
C SER A 338 -14.02 3.58 13.14
N THR A 339 -14.26 4.27 14.26
CA THR A 339 -15.27 3.87 15.27
C THR A 339 -16.45 4.88 15.31
N PRO A 340 -17.66 4.46 15.58
CA PRO A 340 -18.18 3.13 15.90
C PRO A 340 -18.36 2.27 14.67
N THR A 341 -17.83 1.09 14.76
CA THR A 341 -17.46 0.24 13.65
C THR A 341 -18.51 -0.75 13.20
N ALA A 342 -19.46 -1.03 14.04
CA ALA A 342 -20.13 -2.32 13.93
C ALA A 342 -21.55 -2.25 13.35
N SER A 343 -22.24 -1.11 13.46
CA SER A 343 -23.67 -1.10 13.16
C SER A 343 -23.98 -1.35 11.68
N TRP A 344 -23.24 -0.71 10.77
CA TRP A 344 -23.52 -0.86 9.35
C TRP A 344 -23.00 -2.17 8.75
N THR A 345 -21.89 -2.73 9.23
CA THR A 345 -21.42 -4.05 8.75
C THR A 345 -22.35 -5.18 9.14
N VAL A 346 -23.03 -5.08 10.27
CA VAL A 346 -24.10 -6.00 10.68
C VAL A 346 -25.33 -5.83 9.78
N ARG A 347 -25.60 -4.63 9.29
CA ARG A 347 -26.75 -4.30 8.42
C ARG A 347 -26.40 -4.25 6.93
N LEU A 348 -25.25 -4.81 6.53
CA LEU A 348 -24.83 -4.89 5.13
C LEU A 348 -25.72 -5.84 4.32
N HIS A 349 -26.22 -6.88 4.95
CA HIS A 349 -27.00 -7.92 4.29
C HIS A 349 -28.22 -7.40 3.51
N PRO A 350 -29.04 -6.43 4.00
CA PRO A 350 -30.13 -5.88 3.20
C PRO A 350 -29.66 -5.18 1.92
N LEU A 351 -28.56 -4.42 1.97
CA LEU A 351 -27.98 -3.77 0.80
C LEU A 351 -27.46 -4.80 -0.20
N VAL A 352 -26.70 -5.79 0.26
CA VAL A 352 -26.17 -6.88 -0.59
C VAL A 352 -27.31 -7.59 -1.30
N HIS A 353 -28.36 -7.98 -0.59
CA HIS A 353 -29.55 -8.61 -1.18
C HIS A 353 -30.19 -7.74 -2.26
N GLN A 354 -30.26 -6.41 -2.06
CA GLN A 354 -30.79 -5.48 -3.06
C GLN A 354 -29.89 -5.38 -4.30
N LEU A 355 -28.58 -5.44 -4.13
CA LEU A 355 -27.61 -5.39 -5.23
C LEU A 355 -27.66 -6.70 -6.05
N GLU A 356 -27.64 -7.86 -5.37
CA GLU A 356 -27.70 -9.19 -6.00
C GLU A 356 -29.00 -9.38 -6.79
N THR A 357 -30.15 -9.07 -6.19
CA THR A 357 -31.47 -9.24 -6.85
C THR A 357 -31.65 -8.32 -8.07
N ARG A 358 -30.80 -7.31 -8.24
CA ARG A 358 -30.84 -6.36 -9.37
C ARG A 358 -29.74 -6.59 -10.40
N GLY A 359 -28.95 -7.65 -10.27
CA GLY A 359 -27.86 -7.95 -11.20
C GLY A 359 -26.75 -6.91 -11.18
N ALA A 360 -26.39 -6.42 -9.97
CA ALA A 360 -25.32 -5.42 -9.83
C ALA A 360 -23.94 -5.97 -10.23
N GLU A 361 -23.77 -7.29 -10.18
CA GLU A 361 -22.56 -8.00 -10.58
C GLU A 361 -22.23 -7.91 -12.08
N LEU A 362 -23.22 -7.55 -12.92
CA LEU A 362 -23.02 -7.42 -14.37
C LEU A 362 -22.37 -6.08 -14.79
N GLY A 363 -21.95 -5.28 -13.84
CA GLY A 363 -21.26 -4.00 -14.05
C GLY A 363 -20.54 -3.58 -12.78
N ARG A 364 -20.39 -2.26 -12.58
CA ARG A 364 -19.78 -1.75 -11.36
C ARG A 364 -20.77 -1.01 -10.48
N VAL A 365 -20.48 -1.02 -9.20
CA VAL A 365 -21.18 -0.25 -8.18
C VAL A 365 -20.26 0.85 -7.68
N GLU A 366 -20.72 2.09 -7.69
CA GLU A 366 -20.07 3.17 -6.94
C GLU A 366 -20.63 3.18 -5.52
N VAL A 367 -19.73 3.19 -4.55
CA VAL A 367 -20.08 3.40 -3.15
C VAL A 367 -19.39 4.66 -2.69
N VAL A 368 -20.19 5.69 -2.39
CA VAL A 368 -19.67 6.96 -1.86
C VAL A 368 -18.82 6.67 -0.62
N PRO A 369 -17.50 6.95 -0.64
CA PRO A 369 -16.57 6.48 0.39
C PRO A 369 -16.93 6.92 1.81
N THR A 370 -17.00 5.95 2.72
CA THR A 370 -17.15 6.24 4.15
C THR A 370 -15.82 6.68 4.77
N LEU A 371 -15.89 7.35 5.91
CA LEU A 371 -14.70 7.76 6.67
C LEU A 371 -13.81 6.55 7.06
N SER A 372 -14.41 5.39 7.25
CA SER A 372 -13.70 4.16 7.64
C SER A 372 -13.20 3.33 6.45
N HIS A 373 -13.64 3.59 5.23
CA HIS A 373 -13.37 2.81 4.02
C HIS A 373 -13.70 1.32 4.10
N ARG A 374 -14.56 0.92 5.04
CA ARG A 374 -14.92 -0.51 5.22
C ARG A 374 -15.76 -1.05 4.08
N GLU A 375 -16.49 -0.20 3.38
CA GLU A 375 -17.23 -0.54 2.15
C GLU A 375 -16.32 -1.22 1.13
N ALA A 376 -15.06 -0.76 1.02
CA ALA A 376 -14.11 -1.29 0.06
C ALA A 376 -13.69 -2.74 0.31
N SER A 377 -13.79 -3.25 1.53
CA SER A 377 -13.53 -4.66 1.85
C SER A 377 -14.81 -5.47 2.02
N ALA A 378 -15.85 -4.88 2.60
CA ALA A 378 -17.05 -5.59 2.98
C ALA A 378 -17.99 -5.89 1.79
N LEU A 379 -17.96 -5.06 0.73
CA LEU A 379 -18.83 -5.23 -0.46
C LEU A 379 -18.14 -5.98 -1.61
N VAL A 380 -16.82 -5.99 -1.67
CA VAL A 380 -16.06 -6.67 -2.75
C VAL A 380 -16.43 -8.15 -2.95
N PRO A 381 -16.76 -8.96 -1.92
CA PRO A 381 -17.21 -10.33 -2.14
C PRO A 381 -18.51 -10.46 -2.93
N TYR A 382 -19.27 -9.37 -3.10
CA TYR A 382 -20.61 -9.40 -3.68
C TYR A 382 -20.74 -8.57 -4.97
N VAL A 383 -19.92 -7.50 -5.11
CA VAL A 383 -20.00 -6.58 -6.25
C VAL A 383 -18.62 -6.06 -6.64
N ASN A 384 -18.48 -5.66 -7.91
CA ASN A 384 -17.28 -4.97 -8.40
C ASN A 384 -17.44 -3.47 -8.14
N LEU A 385 -16.50 -2.87 -7.43
CA LEU A 385 -16.50 -1.46 -7.10
C LEU A 385 -15.87 -0.64 -8.23
N ALA A 386 -16.49 0.50 -8.57
CA ALA A 386 -15.88 1.48 -9.48
C ALA A 386 -14.62 2.09 -8.87
N ARG A 387 -14.64 2.33 -7.56
CA ARG A 387 -13.47 2.69 -6.75
C ARG A 387 -13.23 1.62 -5.68
N GLY A 388 -12.09 1.66 -5.01
CA GLY A 388 -11.76 0.83 -3.85
C GLY A 388 -11.11 1.68 -2.77
N TRP A 389 -10.19 1.10 -2.00
CA TRP A 389 -9.41 1.85 -1.03
C TRP A 389 -7.92 1.87 -1.38
N ASN A 390 -7.54 2.77 -2.28
CA ASN A 390 -6.16 3.09 -2.60
C ASN A 390 -6.08 4.56 -3.05
N ARG A 391 -5.73 5.46 -2.13
CA ARG A 391 -5.69 6.91 -2.39
C ARG A 391 -4.82 7.26 -3.60
N GLN A 392 -3.68 6.60 -3.75
CA GLN A 392 -2.74 6.88 -4.83
C GLN A 392 -3.34 6.57 -6.20
N ALA A 393 -4.07 5.46 -6.32
CA ALA A 393 -4.76 5.09 -7.55
C ALA A 393 -5.98 6.01 -7.78
N ASP A 394 -6.72 6.32 -6.74
CA ASP A 394 -7.96 7.10 -6.82
C ASP A 394 -7.71 8.52 -7.32
N VAL A 395 -6.69 9.21 -6.79
CA VAL A 395 -6.30 10.56 -7.23
C VAL A 395 -5.98 10.62 -8.73
N VAL A 396 -5.34 9.59 -9.27
CA VAL A 396 -4.95 9.55 -10.69
C VAL A 396 -6.10 9.10 -11.59
N ARG A 397 -6.82 8.04 -11.19
CA ARG A 397 -7.89 7.45 -12.02
C ARG A 397 -9.21 8.21 -11.94
N ASN A 398 -9.46 8.91 -10.82
CA ASN A 398 -10.73 9.58 -10.53
C ASN A 398 -10.51 11.02 -10.03
N PRO A 399 -9.75 11.87 -10.76
CA PRO A 399 -9.36 13.20 -10.32
C PRO A 399 -10.54 14.14 -10.08
N ILE A 400 -11.72 13.89 -10.65
CA ILE A 400 -12.92 14.73 -10.47
C ILE A 400 -13.31 14.90 -8.99
N PHE A 401 -12.96 13.91 -8.13
CA PHE A 401 -13.23 13.98 -6.69
C PHE A 401 -12.18 14.77 -5.90
N TYR A 402 -11.09 15.21 -6.56
CA TYR A 402 -9.93 15.85 -5.91
C TYR A 402 -9.60 17.24 -6.43
N ASN A 403 -10.05 17.57 -7.64
CA ASN A 403 -9.65 18.78 -8.37
C ASN A 403 -10.78 19.83 -8.50
N HIS A 404 -11.88 19.65 -7.76
CA HIS A 404 -13.05 20.54 -7.75
C HIS A 404 -13.73 20.67 -9.14
N THR A 405 -13.62 19.66 -10.00
CA THR A 405 -14.33 19.63 -11.29
C THR A 405 -15.61 18.80 -11.27
N LEU A 406 -16.03 18.34 -10.10
CA LEU A 406 -17.23 17.53 -9.92
C LEU A 406 -18.48 18.39 -10.15
N THR A 407 -19.25 18.03 -11.19
CA THR A 407 -20.56 18.61 -11.54
C THR A 407 -21.52 17.47 -11.90
N PRO A 408 -22.84 17.70 -11.98
CA PRO A 408 -23.77 16.66 -12.45
C PRO A 408 -23.38 16.05 -13.80
N ALA A 409 -22.87 16.86 -14.74
CA ALA A 409 -22.48 16.39 -16.06
C ALA A 409 -21.18 15.56 -16.04
N THR A 410 -20.14 16.03 -15.31
CA THR A 410 -18.86 15.32 -15.20
C THR A 410 -19.02 14.04 -14.40
N TYR A 411 -19.91 14.01 -13.40
CA TYR A 411 -20.22 12.80 -12.65
C TYR A 411 -20.95 11.76 -13.52
N HIS A 412 -21.92 12.18 -14.33
CA HIS A 412 -22.59 11.27 -15.26
C HIS A 412 -21.60 10.67 -16.27
N ALA A 413 -20.76 11.49 -16.88
CA ALA A 413 -19.71 11.01 -17.78
C ALA A 413 -18.73 10.04 -17.09
N TRP A 414 -18.45 10.24 -15.79
CA TRP A 414 -17.62 9.34 -14.99
C TRP A 414 -18.33 8.01 -14.72
N LEU A 415 -19.63 8.02 -14.42
CA LEU A 415 -20.44 6.79 -14.26
C LEU A 415 -20.43 5.97 -15.56
N ASP A 416 -20.60 6.62 -16.71
CA ASP A 416 -20.54 5.99 -18.03
C ASP A 416 -19.15 5.40 -18.33
N ARG A 417 -18.11 6.18 -18.06
CA ARG A 417 -16.71 5.77 -18.24
C ARG A 417 -16.42 4.46 -17.52
N TRP A 418 -16.88 4.32 -16.27
CA TRP A 418 -16.65 3.15 -15.45
C TRP A 418 -17.72 2.06 -15.56
N ALA A 419 -18.70 2.19 -16.45
CA ALA A 419 -19.82 1.26 -16.56
C ALA A 419 -20.55 1.03 -15.23
N VAL A 420 -20.81 2.13 -14.49
CA VAL A 420 -21.48 2.07 -13.19
C VAL A 420 -22.97 1.88 -13.39
N ARG A 421 -23.55 0.86 -12.73
CA ARG A 421 -24.99 0.56 -12.79
C ARG A 421 -25.74 1.09 -11.58
N TYR A 422 -25.08 1.13 -10.42
CA TYR A 422 -25.68 1.55 -9.16
C TYR A 422 -24.73 2.45 -8.39
N VAL A 423 -25.33 3.42 -7.69
CA VAL A 423 -24.63 4.30 -6.74
C VAL A 423 -25.22 4.06 -5.36
N VAL A 424 -24.36 3.78 -4.38
CA VAL A 424 -24.70 3.58 -2.98
C VAL A 424 -24.25 4.77 -2.16
N LEU A 425 -25.20 5.40 -1.45
CA LEU A 425 -24.92 6.52 -0.55
C LEU A 425 -25.10 6.05 0.91
N PRO A 426 -24.01 6.03 1.72
CA PRO A 426 -24.10 5.69 3.14
C PRO A 426 -24.69 6.85 3.95
N ALA A 427 -25.39 6.51 5.05
CA ALA A 427 -25.87 7.50 6.03
C ALA A 427 -24.78 7.93 7.02
N GLY A 428 -23.70 7.13 7.15
CA GLY A 428 -22.60 7.35 8.09
C GLY A 428 -21.64 8.48 7.70
N PRO A 429 -20.61 8.73 8.52
CA PRO A 429 -19.57 9.70 8.22
C PRO A 429 -18.83 9.37 6.93
N LEU A 430 -18.50 10.39 6.14
CA LEU A 430 -17.88 10.27 4.83
C LEU A 430 -16.38 10.61 4.86
N ASP A 431 -15.64 10.05 3.91
CA ASP A 431 -14.29 10.52 3.59
C ASP A 431 -14.34 11.99 3.11
N PHE A 432 -13.27 12.75 3.32
CA PHE A 432 -13.22 14.15 2.92
C PHE A 432 -13.41 14.34 1.41
N ALA A 433 -12.90 13.41 0.58
CA ALA A 433 -13.02 13.46 -0.87
C ALA A 433 -14.40 12.98 -1.38
N ALA A 434 -15.26 12.47 -0.49
CA ALA A 434 -16.60 11.98 -0.84
C ALA A 434 -17.72 12.99 -0.50
N THR A 435 -17.40 14.10 0.16
CA THR A 435 -18.40 15.07 0.62
C THR A 435 -19.15 15.73 -0.53
N ASP A 436 -18.45 16.16 -1.56
CA ASP A 436 -19.03 16.81 -2.73
C ASP A 436 -19.85 15.81 -3.56
N GLU A 437 -19.37 14.58 -3.71
CA GLU A 437 -20.12 13.49 -4.36
C GLU A 437 -21.42 13.19 -3.62
N ALA A 438 -21.37 13.03 -2.31
CA ALA A 438 -22.56 12.79 -1.52
C ALA A 438 -23.57 13.95 -1.61
N ALA A 439 -23.09 15.19 -1.63
CA ALA A 439 -23.94 16.36 -1.84
C ALA A 439 -24.64 16.30 -3.20
N LEU A 440 -23.90 15.98 -4.26
CA LEU A 440 -24.44 15.84 -5.61
C LEU A 440 -25.46 14.70 -5.68
N VAL A 441 -25.16 13.51 -5.17
CA VAL A 441 -26.09 12.36 -5.20
C VAL A 441 -27.38 12.67 -4.45
N ARG A 442 -27.34 13.43 -3.34
CA ARG A 442 -28.54 13.86 -2.60
C ARG A 442 -29.44 14.78 -3.41
N THR A 443 -28.93 15.50 -4.41
CA THR A 443 -29.77 16.32 -5.31
C THR A 443 -30.61 15.48 -6.26
N LYS A 444 -30.36 14.18 -6.36
CA LYS A 444 -31.05 13.24 -7.25
C LYS A 444 -31.08 13.72 -8.70
N PRO A 445 -29.91 13.91 -9.36
CA PRO A 445 -29.89 14.33 -10.76
C PRO A 445 -30.68 13.35 -11.62
N PRO A 446 -31.23 13.76 -12.79
CA PRO A 446 -32.19 12.98 -13.58
C PRO A 446 -31.74 11.56 -13.96
N TYR A 447 -30.43 11.33 -14.04
CA TYR A 447 -29.83 10.04 -14.34
C TYR A 447 -29.67 9.12 -13.10
N LEU A 448 -30.02 9.59 -11.88
CA LEU A 448 -30.02 8.77 -10.66
C LEU A 448 -31.44 8.59 -10.12
N ARG A 449 -31.93 7.36 -10.16
CA ARG A 449 -33.25 7.00 -9.62
C ARG A 449 -33.07 6.21 -8.33
N GLU A 450 -33.54 6.73 -7.19
CA GLU A 450 -33.57 6.00 -5.94
C GLU A 450 -34.48 4.77 -6.08
N VAL A 451 -33.93 3.57 -5.84
CA VAL A 451 -34.62 2.30 -6.01
C VAL A 451 -34.81 1.55 -4.69
N TRP A 452 -34.08 1.93 -3.65
CA TRP A 452 -34.21 1.38 -2.31
C TRP A 452 -33.50 2.27 -1.29
N ALA A 453 -33.99 2.26 -0.04
CA ALA A 453 -33.33 2.92 1.10
C ALA A 453 -33.69 2.21 2.40
N ASP A 454 -32.77 2.25 3.37
CA ASP A 454 -33.01 1.93 4.78
C ASP A 454 -32.40 2.99 5.70
N SER A 455 -32.14 2.65 6.97
CA SER A 455 -31.54 3.57 7.92
C SER A 455 -30.07 3.90 7.65
N ASP A 456 -29.35 3.01 6.97
CA ASP A 456 -27.89 3.08 6.81
C ASP A 456 -27.48 3.38 5.36
N TRP A 457 -28.35 3.06 4.37
CA TRP A 457 -27.99 3.09 2.96
C TRP A 457 -29.11 3.66 2.08
N ARG A 458 -28.73 4.30 0.98
CA ARG A 458 -29.60 4.62 -0.15
C ARG A 458 -28.99 4.05 -1.41
N LEU A 459 -29.79 3.36 -2.21
CA LEU A 459 -29.39 2.76 -3.48
C LEU A 459 -30.06 3.50 -4.63
N TYR A 460 -29.23 3.96 -5.55
CA TYR A 460 -29.69 4.61 -6.78
C TYR A 460 -29.31 3.77 -7.99
N ALA A 461 -30.24 3.57 -8.91
CA ALA A 461 -29.96 3.01 -10.23
C ALA A 461 -29.57 4.14 -11.17
N VAL A 462 -28.54 3.92 -11.97
CA VAL A 462 -28.16 4.80 -13.07
C VAL A 462 -29.14 4.55 -14.22
N ALA A 463 -29.70 5.61 -14.80
CA ALA A 463 -30.57 5.51 -15.97
C ALA A 463 -29.72 5.18 -17.22
N ASP A 464 -30.17 4.22 -18.00
CA ASP A 464 -29.50 3.77 -19.23
C ASP A 464 -27.99 3.55 -19.06
N PRO A 465 -27.55 2.71 -18.07
CA PRO A 465 -26.15 2.62 -17.72
C PRO A 465 -25.33 2.05 -18.89
N THR A 466 -24.19 2.66 -19.14
CA THR A 466 -23.25 2.17 -20.14
C THR A 466 -22.82 0.73 -19.79
N PRO A 467 -22.90 -0.24 -20.73
CA PRO A 467 -22.52 -1.62 -20.45
C PRO A 467 -21.01 -1.79 -20.32
N LEU A 468 -20.58 -2.84 -19.57
CA LEU A 468 -19.16 -3.20 -19.44
C LEU A 468 -18.55 -3.58 -20.80
N ALA A 469 -19.25 -4.36 -21.62
CA ALA A 469 -18.87 -4.68 -23.00
C ALA A 469 -19.75 -3.88 -23.98
N ALA A 470 -19.13 -3.37 -25.05
CA ALA A 470 -19.86 -2.63 -26.09
C ALA A 470 -20.89 -3.53 -26.81
N PRO A 471 -21.95 -2.94 -27.42
CA PRO A 471 -22.94 -3.68 -28.23
C PRO A 471 -22.24 -4.56 -29.27
N SER A 472 -22.74 -5.70 -29.57
CA SER A 472 -22.23 -6.93 -30.18
C SER A 472 -21.77 -7.96 -29.14
N ALA A 473 -21.62 -7.58 -27.88
CA ALA A 473 -21.36 -8.51 -26.78
C ALA A 473 -22.24 -8.17 -25.55
N GLU A 474 -22.51 -9.18 -24.76
CA GLU A 474 -23.23 -9.11 -23.50
C GLU A 474 -22.34 -9.65 -22.38
N THR A 475 -22.28 -8.96 -21.23
CA THR A 475 -21.61 -9.46 -20.03
C THR A 475 -22.52 -10.50 -19.36
N ILE A 476 -22.01 -11.74 -19.23
CA ILE A 476 -22.74 -12.85 -18.58
C ILE A 476 -22.34 -12.96 -17.12
N GLN A 477 -21.06 -12.74 -16.82
CA GLN A 477 -20.49 -12.78 -15.48
C GLN A 477 -19.34 -11.77 -15.39
N PHE A 478 -19.23 -11.12 -14.26
CA PHE A 478 -18.10 -10.21 -13.98
C PHE A 478 -17.81 -10.23 -12.48
N ASP A 479 -16.63 -10.71 -12.12
CA ASP A 479 -16.17 -10.78 -10.72
C ASP A 479 -14.72 -10.32 -10.58
N ALA A 480 -14.14 -10.47 -9.39
CA ALA A 480 -12.79 -10.04 -9.08
C ALA A 480 -11.69 -10.68 -9.94
N SER A 481 -11.94 -11.86 -10.52
CA SER A 481 -10.94 -12.67 -11.22
C SER A 481 -11.17 -12.79 -12.73
N GLU A 482 -12.43 -12.65 -13.18
CA GLU A 482 -12.75 -12.82 -14.60
C GLU A 482 -13.95 -11.99 -15.07
N ALA A 483 -13.99 -11.75 -16.38
CA ALA A 483 -15.15 -11.25 -17.11
C ALA A 483 -15.54 -12.26 -18.20
N VAL A 484 -16.79 -12.71 -18.21
CA VAL A 484 -17.35 -13.64 -19.20
C VAL A 484 -18.29 -12.89 -20.11
N LEU A 485 -17.98 -12.91 -21.41
CA LEU A 485 -18.72 -12.19 -22.44
C LEU A 485 -19.33 -13.17 -23.46
N ARG A 486 -20.59 -12.93 -23.83
CA ARG A 486 -21.22 -13.58 -24.99
C ARG A 486 -21.15 -12.62 -26.16
N VAL A 487 -20.38 -12.98 -27.19
CA VAL A 487 -20.25 -12.21 -28.42
C VAL A 487 -21.25 -12.76 -29.45
N ALA A 488 -22.11 -11.88 -29.99
CA ALA A 488 -23.15 -12.26 -30.94
C ALA A 488 -22.64 -12.31 -32.41
N SER A 489 -21.65 -11.49 -32.75
CA SER A 489 -21.06 -11.42 -34.10
C SER A 489 -19.56 -11.23 -34.03
N PRO A 490 -18.78 -11.75 -35.01
CA PRO A 490 -17.33 -11.51 -35.07
C PRO A 490 -17.01 -10.03 -35.13
N GLY A 491 -15.89 -9.63 -34.56
CA GLY A 491 -15.41 -8.26 -34.61
C GLY A 491 -14.68 -7.80 -33.36
N ARG A 492 -14.46 -6.48 -33.29
CA ARG A 492 -13.83 -5.79 -32.16
C ARG A 492 -14.90 -5.42 -31.13
N VAL A 493 -14.70 -5.81 -29.90
CA VAL A 493 -15.57 -5.50 -28.75
C VAL A 493 -14.78 -4.69 -27.73
N LEU A 494 -15.15 -3.44 -27.51
CA LEU A 494 -14.60 -2.63 -26.42
C LEU A 494 -15.11 -3.17 -25.07
N VAL A 495 -14.19 -3.44 -24.16
CA VAL A 495 -14.49 -3.88 -22.79
C VAL A 495 -13.91 -2.85 -21.84
N ARG A 496 -14.75 -2.25 -20.97
CA ARG A 496 -14.34 -1.20 -20.01
C ARG A 496 -13.57 -1.77 -18.82
N ILE A 497 -12.53 -2.53 -19.13
CA ILE A 497 -11.48 -2.99 -18.22
C ILE A 497 -10.19 -2.32 -18.68
N PRO A 498 -9.48 -1.55 -17.84
CA PRO A 498 -8.18 -0.98 -18.19
C PRO A 498 -7.23 -2.07 -18.69
N TYR A 499 -6.58 -1.82 -19.81
CA TYR A 499 -5.70 -2.80 -20.41
C TYR A 499 -4.49 -3.09 -19.52
N SER A 500 -4.15 -4.37 -19.45
CA SER A 500 -2.93 -4.84 -18.82
C SER A 500 -2.32 -5.96 -19.65
N PRO A 501 -0.99 -6.00 -19.81
CA PRO A 501 -0.32 -7.14 -20.46
C PRO A 501 -0.58 -8.51 -19.81
N TRP A 502 -1.14 -8.55 -18.60
CA TRP A 502 -1.51 -9.78 -17.90
C TRP A 502 -2.89 -10.33 -18.31
N LEU A 503 -3.73 -9.51 -18.95
CA LEU A 503 -5.06 -9.96 -19.39
C LEU A 503 -4.92 -11.01 -20.48
N SER A 504 -5.59 -12.14 -20.26
CA SER A 504 -5.60 -13.31 -21.15
C SER A 504 -7.02 -13.72 -21.45
N LEU A 505 -7.24 -14.25 -22.63
CA LEU A 505 -8.37 -15.14 -22.86
C LEU A 505 -8.08 -16.48 -22.20
N ILE A 506 -9.08 -17.06 -21.53
CA ILE A 506 -8.98 -18.37 -20.89
C ILE A 506 -10.03 -19.33 -21.46
N ASP A 507 -9.69 -20.61 -21.48
CA ASP A 507 -10.62 -21.68 -21.89
C ASP A 507 -11.60 -22.04 -20.76
N GLY A 508 -12.46 -23.03 -21.02
CA GLY A 508 -13.44 -23.53 -20.03
C GLY A 508 -12.79 -24.19 -18.80
N HIS A 509 -11.51 -24.49 -18.84
CA HIS A 509 -10.73 -25.07 -17.75
C HIS A 509 -9.90 -24.03 -17.00
N GLY A 510 -9.97 -22.75 -17.41
CA GLY A 510 -9.18 -21.65 -16.81
C GLY A 510 -7.75 -21.53 -17.33
N ASN A 511 -7.35 -22.27 -18.38
CA ASN A 511 -6.04 -22.15 -18.97
C ASN A 511 -5.99 -20.99 -19.96
N ALA A 512 -4.89 -20.23 -19.97
CA ALA A 512 -4.71 -19.16 -20.94
C ALA A 512 -4.64 -19.73 -22.36
N VAL A 513 -5.45 -19.15 -23.25
CA VAL A 513 -5.45 -19.45 -24.69
C VAL A 513 -4.18 -18.87 -25.32
N GLU A 514 -3.60 -19.57 -26.27
CA GLU A 514 -2.44 -19.09 -27.00
C GLU A 514 -2.80 -17.88 -27.88
N ALA A 515 -1.95 -16.88 -27.84
CA ALA A 515 -2.06 -15.73 -28.73
C ALA A 515 -1.83 -16.15 -30.20
N PRO A 516 -2.46 -15.48 -31.18
CA PRO A 516 -2.14 -15.71 -32.58
C PRO A 516 -0.63 -15.51 -32.83
N GLU A 517 -0.01 -16.38 -33.61
CA GLU A 517 1.42 -16.29 -33.93
C GLU A 517 1.70 -14.99 -34.73
N SER A 518 2.80 -14.30 -34.39
CA SER A 518 3.28 -13.17 -35.19
C SER A 518 3.84 -13.66 -36.51
N GLU A 519 3.68 -12.87 -37.58
CA GLU A 519 4.23 -13.22 -38.92
C GLU A 519 5.73 -13.48 -38.86
N THR A 520 6.13 -14.74 -38.96
CA THR A 520 7.53 -15.15 -39.22
C THR A 520 7.76 -15.59 -40.65
N THR A 521 6.70 -15.76 -41.47
CA THR A 521 6.75 -16.42 -42.79
C THR A 521 5.99 -15.69 -43.91
N GLY A 522 5.54 -14.42 -43.68
CA GLY A 522 4.77 -13.68 -44.69
C GLY A 522 3.32 -14.17 -44.88
N VAL A 523 2.86 -15.10 -44.06
CA VAL A 523 1.45 -15.52 -43.99
C VAL A 523 0.77 -14.75 -42.86
N PRO A 524 -0.37 -14.06 -43.12
CA PRO A 524 -1.10 -13.36 -42.05
C PRO A 524 -1.46 -14.30 -40.91
N PRO A 525 -1.26 -13.90 -39.64
CA PRO A 525 -1.63 -14.71 -38.50
C PRO A 525 -3.14 -15.00 -38.49
N VAL A 526 -3.49 -16.28 -38.28
CA VAL A 526 -4.91 -16.69 -38.24
C VAL A 526 -5.41 -16.54 -36.79
N ASN A 527 -6.32 -15.59 -36.56
CA ASN A 527 -7.00 -15.44 -35.28
C ASN A 527 -8.12 -16.48 -35.15
N VAL A 528 -7.82 -17.62 -34.53
CA VAL A 528 -8.79 -18.74 -34.35
C VAL A 528 -9.57 -18.59 -33.04
N ASN A 529 -8.88 -18.20 -31.97
CA ASN A 529 -9.40 -18.24 -30.59
C ASN A 529 -9.77 -16.87 -30.05
N GLY A 530 -9.35 -15.80 -30.71
CA GLY A 530 -9.44 -14.43 -30.24
C GLY A 530 -8.13 -13.95 -29.60
N CYS A 531 -8.00 -12.63 -29.49
CA CYS A 531 -6.89 -11.98 -28.82
C CYS A 531 -7.33 -10.64 -28.22
N LEU A 532 -6.50 -10.06 -27.36
CA LEU A 532 -6.75 -8.80 -26.68
C LEU A 532 -5.81 -7.72 -27.22
N SER A 533 -6.36 -6.57 -27.53
CA SER A 533 -5.62 -5.35 -27.84
C SER A 533 -6.09 -4.21 -26.92
N HIS A 534 -5.58 -3.02 -27.08
CA HIS A 534 -6.05 -1.83 -26.36
C HIS A 534 -6.53 -0.77 -27.33
N GLN A 535 -7.36 0.11 -26.79
CA GLN A 535 -7.83 1.31 -27.48
C GLN A 535 -7.71 2.50 -26.54
N GLU A 536 -7.00 3.53 -26.98
CA GLU A 536 -6.96 4.80 -26.27
C GLU A 536 -8.28 5.55 -26.47
N GLN A 537 -8.83 6.05 -25.37
CA GLN A 537 -10.01 6.92 -25.37
C GLN A 537 -9.70 8.17 -24.56
N ALA A 538 -9.90 9.34 -25.15
CA ALA A 538 -9.72 10.59 -24.45
C ALA A 538 -10.69 10.68 -23.26
N SER A 539 -10.17 10.92 -22.07
CA SER A 539 -10.93 11.02 -20.83
C SER A 539 -11.21 12.46 -20.40
N GLY A 540 -11.62 13.32 -21.35
CA GLY A 540 -11.93 14.73 -21.07
C GLY A 540 -10.70 15.65 -20.94
N SER A 541 -10.92 16.97 -20.88
CA SER A 541 -9.85 17.96 -20.88
C SER A 541 -8.96 17.83 -19.64
N GLY A 542 -7.66 17.54 -19.85
CA GLY A 542 -6.63 17.53 -18.82
C GLY A 542 -6.40 16.20 -18.11
N GLN A 543 -7.05 15.11 -18.51
CA GLN A 543 -6.78 13.77 -18.00
C GLN A 543 -5.99 12.95 -19.04
N PRO A 544 -5.11 12.03 -18.61
CA PRO A 544 -4.51 11.06 -19.53
C PRO A 544 -5.61 10.22 -20.19
N ALA A 545 -5.39 9.82 -21.44
CA ALA A 545 -6.30 8.93 -22.14
C ALA A 545 -6.42 7.60 -21.39
N ASP A 546 -7.63 7.04 -21.40
CA ASP A 546 -7.85 5.69 -20.88
C ASP A 546 -7.41 4.67 -21.94
N GLU A 547 -6.68 3.65 -21.51
CA GLU A 547 -6.38 2.48 -22.33
C GLU A 547 -7.37 1.36 -21.99
N TRP A 548 -8.44 1.21 -22.78
CA TRP A 548 -9.43 0.16 -22.59
C TRP A 548 -9.06 -1.12 -23.32
N THR A 549 -9.42 -2.26 -22.75
CA THR A 549 -9.25 -3.56 -23.38
C THR A 549 -10.19 -3.73 -24.56
N VAL A 550 -9.69 -4.23 -25.69
CA VAL A 550 -10.46 -4.61 -26.86
C VAL A 550 -10.31 -6.11 -27.12
N LEU A 551 -11.43 -6.82 -27.07
CA LEU A 551 -11.50 -8.21 -27.50
C LEU A 551 -11.68 -8.27 -29.02
N ASN A 552 -10.75 -8.91 -29.71
CA ASN A 552 -10.85 -9.22 -31.14
C ASN A 552 -11.41 -10.64 -31.28
N ALA A 553 -12.72 -10.76 -31.45
CA ALA A 553 -13.45 -12.02 -31.51
C ALA A 553 -13.56 -12.51 -32.96
N PRO A 554 -12.95 -13.65 -33.37
CA PRO A 554 -13.02 -14.15 -34.75
C PRO A 554 -14.37 -14.83 -35.08
N LYS A 555 -15.16 -15.20 -34.08
CA LYS A 555 -16.45 -15.89 -34.23
C LYS A 555 -17.41 -15.55 -33.09
N PRO A 556 -18.73 -15.74 -33.27
CA PRO A 556 -19.68 -15.69 -32.16
C PRO A 556 -19.35 -16.74 -31.10
N GLY A 557 -19.58 -16.45 -29.83
CA GLY A 557 -19.34 -17.42 -28.75
C GLY A 557 -19.12 -16.78 -27.40
N ILE A 558 -18.68 -17.62 -26.45
CA ILE A 558 -18.34 -17.21 -25.08
C ILE A 558 -16.82 -16.96 -25.02
N TYR A 559 -16.46 -15.79 -24.50
CA TYR A 559 -15.08 -15.38 -24.26
C TYR A 559 -14.91 -15.06 -22.79
N ARG A 560 -13.85 -15.56 -22.19
CA ARG A 560 -13.52 -15.35 -20.78
C ARG A 560 -12.18 -14.61 -20.69
N ILE A 561 -12.20 -13.43 -20.06
CA ILE A 561 -11.03 -12.56 -19.83
C ILE A 561 -10.65 -12.68 -18.37
N ALA A 562 -9.40 -13.10 -18.10
CA ALA A 562 -8.81 -13.21 -16.78
C ALA A 562 -7.34 -12.78 -16.82
N ALA A 563 -6.65 -12.81 -15.69
CA ALA A 563 -5.24 -12.41 -15.61
C ALA A 563 -4.41 -13.47 -14.85
N PRO A 564 -4.20 -14.67 -15.37
CA PRO A 564 -3.41 -15.70 -14.68
C PRO A 564 -1.92 -15.32 -14.61
N TYR A 565 -1.24 -15.71 -13.52
CA TYR A 565 0.22 -15.65 -13.44
C TYR A 565 0.86 -16.68 -14.37
N LYS A 566 0.99 -16.33 -15.63
CA LYS A 566 1.59 -17.18 -16.68
C LYS A 566 2.57 -16.37 -17.55
N LEU A 567 3.63 -17.03 -18.00
CA LEU A 567 4.55 -16.48 -19.01
C LEU A 567 4.48 -17.34 -20.29
N PRO A 568 4.47 -16.73 -21.50
CA PRO A 568 4.40 -15.30 -21.75
C PRO A 568 3.09 -14.68 -21.22
N ARG A 569 3.11 -13.38 -20.89
CA ARG A 569 1.96 -12.66 -20.32
C ARG A 569 0.87 -12.44 -21.36
N GLY A 570 -0.38 -12.68 -20.98
CA GLY A 570 -1.56 -12.29 -21.74
C GLY A 570 -1.76 -13.04 -23.07
N THR A 571 -2.90 -12.74 -23.70
CA THR A 571 -3.26 -13.18 -25.05
C THR A 571 -3.31 -11.95 -25.97
N ALA A 572 -2.17 -11.24 -26.10
CA ALA A 572 -2.09 -10.03 -26.88
C ALA A 572 -2.25 -10.29 -28.40
N CYS A 573 -2.97 -9.41 -29.10
CA CYS A 573 -3.01 -9.46 -30.56
C CYS A 573 -1.63 -9.06 -31.14
N PRO A 574 -1.16 -9.70 -32.22
CA PRO A 574 -0.02 -9.24 -32.99
C PRO A 574 -0.24 -7.81 -33.52
N ALA A 575 0.84 -7.05 -33.68
CA ALA A 575 0.78 -5.64 -34.07
C ALA A 575 0.03 -5.39 -35.38
N ASN A 576 0.10 -6.32 -36.32
CA ASN A 576 -0.62 -6.26 -37.61
C ASN A 576 -2.12 -6.58 -37.54
N MET A 577 -2.66 -6.89 -36.36
CA MET A 577 -4.10 -7.09 -36.10
C MET A 577 -4.72 -5.97 -35.24
N THR A 578 -3.97 -4.96 -34.87
CA THR A 578 -4.42 -3.89 -33.98
C THR A 578 -4.96 -2.64 -34.70
N ASP A 579 -4.76 -2.55 -36.03
CA ASP A 579 -5.24 -1.45 -36.89
C ASP A 579 -6.70 -1.63 -37.37
#